data_facda5e3078b7548a04689c50cd2a813
#
_entry.id   facda5e3078b7548a04689c50cd2a813
#
_cell.length_a   1.000
_cell.length_b   1.000
_cell.length_c   1.000
_cell.angle_alpha   90.00
_cell.angle_beta   90.00
_cell.angle_gamma   90.00
#
_symmetry.space_group_name_H-M   'P 1'
#
loop_
_entity.id
_entity.type
_entity.pdbx_description
1 polymer ?
#
loop_
_entity_poly.entity_id
_entity_poly.type
_entity_poly.pdbx_seq_one_letter_code
_entity_poly.pdbx_strand_id
1 'polypeptide(L)'
;MSPTNLTRRSFMKASALAAGAAALGSGVATVNNLVESDQAYAADEVKLVHTSCRACISNCGIIAHVQNGRVIKLEGDPADPMSEGRVCPKGLSGIQALYHPNRNKYPMKRVGERGTNSFERISWDQAIEEIAQKLTQDFFKYGGESLVTSTGGGGNPHFSSPCRFTQALGSPNIFEPGCAQCFLPRMATFSLMYGGSKSGTTSMADSKYGGCSSLYFPEDNPIQTLVMWGTCTSYHAPSGSGRAIAELRAREQGLNMVVVDPRFTPDAAMADVWLPIRPGTDVALMMTWIRYIIENKLYDEDFCKRWTNLPYLIDTDTKKMLRAYEVGLGEADAEDAEKTFV
;
A
#
# COMPACT_ATOMS: atom_id res chain seq x y z
N MET A 1 35.00 -46.18 4.22
CA MET A 1 34.07 -45.41 5.07
C MET A 1 33.43 -44.36 4.18
N SER A 2 32.16 -44.53 3.87
CA SER A 2 31.38 -43.67 2.96
C SER A 2 31.03 -42.35 3.65
N PRO A 3 31.11 -41.20 3.00
CA PRO A 3 30.73 -39.93 3.66
C PRO A 3 29.22 -39.91 3.82
N THR A 4 28.77 -39.78 5.05
CA THR A 4 27.36 -39.60 5.41
C THR A 4 26.85 -38.27 4.89
N ASN A 5 25.92 -38.28 3.95
CA ASN A 5 25.20 -37.11 3.46
C ASN A 5 24.36 -36.50 4.59
N LEU A 6 24.91 -35.51 5.26
CA LEU A 6 24.19 -34.67 6.21
C LEU A 6 23.24 -33.74 5.43
N THR A 7 21.94 -33.95 5.60
CA THR A 7 20.96 -33.01 5.05
C THR A 7 21.00 -31.69 5.81
N ARG A 8 20.62 -30.57 5.17
CA ARG A 8 20.53 -29.24 5.81
C ARG A 8 19.70 -29.30 7.11
N ARG A 9 18.68 -30.13 7.15
CA ARG A 9 17.79 -30.32 8.32
C ARG A 9 18.51 -31.05 9.46
N SER A 10 19.34 -32.04 9.16
CA SER A 10 20.15 -32.77 10.15
C SER A 10 21.26 -31.89 10.71
N PHE A 11 21.86 -31.05 9.87
CA PHE A 11 22.90 -30.08 10.29
C PHE A 11 22.31 -29.00 11.20
N MET A 12 21.14 -28.43 10.88
CA MET A 12 20.43 -27.47 11.73
C MET A 12 20.03 -28.06 13.07
N LYS A 13 19.57 -29.31 13.11
CA LYS A 13 19.24 -30.01 14.35
C LYS A 13 20.48 -30.28 15.21
N ALA A 14 21.58 -30.69 14.60
CA ALA A 14 22.83 -30.96 15.32
C ALA A 14 23.48 -29.67 15.87
N SER A 15 23.46 -28.55 15.12
CA SER A 15 23.98 -27.27 15.57
C SER A 15 23.12 -26.63 16.66
N ALA A 16 21.80 -26.76 16.62
CA ALA A 16 20.91 -26.30 17.69
C ALA A 16 21.12 -27.08 18.98
N LEU A 17 21.35 -28.41 18.90
CA LEU A 17 21.68 -29.25 20.03
C LEU A 17 23.06 -28.93 20.64
N ALA A 18 24.05 -28.65 19.81
CA ALA A 18 25.40 -28.29 20.25
C ALA A 18 25.45 -26.90 20.91
N ALA A 19 24.72 -25.91 20.37
CA ALA A 19 24.62 -24.57 20.94
C ALA A 19 23.81 -24.56 22.26
N GLY A 20 22.76 -25.37 22.36
CA GLY A 20 21.95 -25.51 23.57
C GLY A 20 22.73 -26.20 24.71
N ALA A 21 23.55 -27.20 24.41
CA ALA A 21 24.37 -27.92 25.40
C ALA A 21 25.53 -27.04 25.93
N ALA A 22 26.04 -26.10 25.13
CA ALA A 22 27.11 -25.20 25.54
C ALA A 22 26.62 -24.00 26.38
N ALA A 23 25.33 -23.63 26.29
CA ALA A 23 24.76 -22.45 26.96
C ALA A 23 24.11 -22.78 28.32
N LEU A 24 23.82 -24.07 28.63
CA LEU A 24 23.05 -24.44 29.81
C LEU A 24 23.72 -25.61 30.51
N GLY A 25 24.57 -25.31 31.47
CA GLY A 25 25.17 -26.26 32.39
C GLY A 25 24.19 -26.90 33.37
N SER A 26 22.89 -26.94 33.10
CA SER A 26 21.88 -27.67 33.86
C SER A 26 20.54 -27.64 33.11
N GLY A 27 20.14 -28.71 32.47
CA GLY A 27 18.76 -28.77 32.01
C GLY A 27 18.41 -29.77 30.92
N VAL A 28 18.65 -31.07 31.14
CA VAL A 28 18.12 -32.12 30.26
C VAL A 28 16.58 -32.11 30.25
N ALA A 29 15.93 -31.54 31.27
CA ALA A 29 14.47 -31.44 31.36
C ALA A 29 13.82 -30.46 30.36
N THR A 30 14.53 -29.41 29.89
CA THR A 30 13.97 -28.41 28.95
C THR A 30 13.96 -28.88 27.51
N VAL A 31 14.80 -29.82 27.15
CA VAL A 31 14.88 -30.31 25.76
C VAL A 31 13.74 -31.32 25.48
N ASN A 32 13.35 -32.11 26.50
CA ASN A 32 12.22 -33.04 26.34
C ASN A 32 10.88 -32.31 26.11
N ASN A 33 10.65 -31.16 26.78
CA ASN A 33 9.41 -30.38 26.60
C ASN A 33 9.32 -29.68 25.22
N LEU A 34 10.46 -29.45 24.56
CA LEU A 34 10.47 -28.89 23.18
C LEU A 34 10.27 -30.00 22.13
N VAL A 35 10.60 -31.24 22.45
CA VAL A 35 10.40 -32.40 21.56
C VAL A 35 8.99 -32.96 21.69
N GLU A 36 8.40 -32.90 22.88
CA GLU A 36 7.01 -33.33 23.10
C GLU A 36 5.98 -32.37 22.46
N SER A 37 6.32 -31.09 22.23
CA SER A 37 5.44 -30.18 21.54
C SER A 37 5.24 -30.51 20.03
N ASP A 38 6.21 -31.20 19.40
CA ASP A 38 6.09 -31.64 18.02
C ASP A 38 5.19 -32.87 17.83
N GLN A 39 4.95 -33.68 18.89
CA GLN A 39 4.08 -34.85 18.82
C GLN A 39 2.60 -34.55 19.08
N ALA A 40 2.30 -33.43 19.74
CA ALA A 40 0.92 -33.05 20.05
C ALA A 40 0.12 -32.51 18.84
N TYR A 41 0.79 -32.16 17.75
CA TYR A 41 0.15 -31.57 16.55
C TYR A 41 -0.21 -32.60 15.46
N ALA A 42 0.08 -33.87 15.63
CA ALA A 42 -0.07 -34.90 14.61
C ALA A 42 -1.45 -35.57 14.53
N ALA A 43 -2.35 -35.28 15.48
CA ALA A 43 -3.60 -36.05 15.62
C ALA A 43 -4.87 -35.35 15.11
N ASP A 44 -4.86 -34.02 14.86
CA ASP A 44 -6.07 -33.29 14.51
C ASP A 44 -6.06 -32.83 13.04
N GLU A 45 -7.18 -33.06 12.37
CA GLU A 45 -7.38 -32.65 10.97
C GLU A 45 -7.24 -31.13 10.80
N VAL A 46 -6.36 -30.71 9.90
CA VAL A 46 -6.20 -29.31 9.53
C VAL A 46 -7.21 -28.94 8.45
N LYS A 47 -8.14 -28.06 8.79
CA LYS A 47 -9.12 -27.54 7.84
C LYS A 47 -8.51 -26.36 7.05
N LEU A 48 -8.59 -26.43 5.72
CA LEU A 48 -8.23 -25.32 4.82
C LEU A 48 -9.42 -24.41 4.62
N VAL A 49 -9.24 -23.11 4.87
CA VAL A 49 -10.29 -22.10 4.70
C VAL A 49 -9.80 -21.01 3.76
N HIS A 50 -10.44 -20.91 2.60
CA HIS A 50 -10.19 -19.83 1.64
C HIS A 50 -10.76 -18.52 2.17
N THR A 51 -9.96 -17.47 2.15
CA THR A 51 -10.33 -16.14 2.64
C THR A 51 -9.49 -15.07 1.95
N SER A 52 -9.58 -13.83 2.39
CA SER A 52 -8.81 -12.72 1.83
C SER A 52 -7.98 -11.98 2.88
N CYS A 53 -6.79 -11.55 2.49
CA CYS A 53 -5.93 -10.71 3.29
C CYS A 53 -6.51 -9.28 3.38
N ARG A 54 -6.54 -8.73 4.60
CA ARG A 54 -7.04 -7.38 4.86
C ARG A 54 -5.97 -6.40 5.35
N ALA A 55 -4.70 -6.76 5.19
CA ALA A 55 -3.59 -5.90 5.60
C ALA A 55 -3.41 -4.66 4.70
N CYS A 56 -3.95 -4.67 3.49
CA CYS A 56 -3.94 -3.54 2.56
C CYS A 56 -5.09 -3.66 1.53
N ILE A 57 -5.17 -2.72 0.61
CA ILE A 57 -6.22 -2.65 -0.42
C ILE A 57 -6.16 -3.77 -1.47
N SER A 58 -5.07 -4.54 -1.54
CA SER A 58 -4.91 -5.60 -2.55
C SER A 58 -5.86 -6.78 -2.34
N ASN A 59 -6.32 -7.02 -1.12
CA ASN A 59 -7.25 -8.10 -0.78
C ASN A 59 -6.83 -9.48 -1.32
N CYS A 60 -5.53 -9.77 -1.38
CA CYS A 60 -5.00 -11.04 -1.91
C CYS A 60 -5.72 -12.24 -1.32
N GLY A 61 -6.06 -13.23 -2.15
CA GLY A 61 -6.58 -14.51 -1.70
C GLY A 61 -5.55 -15.25 -0.85
N ILE A 62 -6.01 -15.77 0.28
CA ILE A 62 -5.19 -16.56 1.19
C ILE A 62 -5.91 -17.81 1.65
N ILE A 63 -5.15 -18.84 1.96
CA ILE A 63 -5.63 -20.06 2.58
C ILE A 63 -5.19 -20.05 4.05
N ALA A 64 -6.17 -20.07 4.95
CA ALA A 64 -5.95 -20.23 6.37
C ALA A 64 -6.00 -21.70 6.76
N HIS A 65 -4.94 -22.21 7.36
CA HIS A 65 -4.90 -23.52 7.96
C HIS A 65 -5.43 -23.44 9.39
N VAL A 66 -6.55 -24.08 9.62
CA VAL A 66 -7.25 -24.03 10.92
C VAL A 66 -7.18 -25.40 11.58
N GLN A 67 -6.66 -25.45 12.79
CA GLN A 67 -6.60 -26.64 13.62
C GLN A 67 -7.20 -26.30 15.00
N ASN A 68 -8.15 -27.10 15.47
CA ASN A 68 -8.83 -26.87 16.75
C ASN A 68 -9.41 -25.47 16.92
N GLY A 69 -9.99 -24.91 15.84
CA GLY A 69 -10.54 -23.56 15.84
C GLY A 69 -9.47 -22.43 15.84
N ARG A 70 -8.20 -22.75 15.69
CA ARG A 70 -7.10 -21.80 15.69
C ARG A 70 -6.39 -21.79 14.33
N VAL A 71 -6.14 -20.60 13.78
CA VAL A 71 -5.32 -20.43 12.58
C VAL A 71 -3.85 -20.67 12.94
N ILE A 72 -3.24 -21.66 12.33
CA ILE A 72 -1.85 -22.06 12.58
C ILE A 72 -0.88 -21.64 11.46
N LYS A 73 -1.40 -21.42 10.24
CA LYS A 73 -0.62 -21.00 9.08
C LYS A 73 -1.48 -20.17 8.12
N LEU A 74 -0.87 -19.22 7.44
CA LEU A 74 -1.43 -18.53 6.27
C LEU A 74 -0.52 -18.76 5.08
N GLU A 75 -1.11 -18.94 3.92
CA GLU A 75 -0.40 -18.98 2.62
C GLU A 75 -1.24 -18.31 1.55
N GLY A 76 -0.63 -17.95 0.42
CA GLY A 76 -1.35 -17.39 -0.71
C GLY A 76 -2.22 -18.46 -1.39
N ASP A 77 -3.39 -18.05 -1.87
CA ASP A 77 -4.30 -18.91 -2.62
C ASP A 77 -3.90 -18.93 -4.09
N PRO A 78 -3.47 -20.07 -4.65
CA PRO A 78 -3.12 -20.17 -6.07
C PRO A 78 -4.30 -19.91 -7.02
N ALA A 79 -5.54 -20.03 -6.52
CA ALA A 79 -6.75 -19.75 -7.30
C ALA A 79 -7.09 -18.25 -7.36
N ASP A 80 -6.42 -17.41 -6.56
CA ASP A 80 -6.60 -15.96 -6.62
C ASP A 80 -5.97 -15.39 -7.90
N PRO A 81 -6.76 -14.83 -8.84
CA PRO A 81 -6.24 -14.32 -10.10
C PRO A 81 -5.34 -13.08 -9.95
N MET A 82 -5.38 -12.41 -8.78
CA MET A 82 -4.58 -11.21 -8.54
C MET A 82 -3.21 -11.51 -7.95
N SER A 83 -3.14 -12.41 -6.99
CA SER A 83 -1.91 -12.72 -6.28
C SER A 83 -1.25 -14.03 -6.73
N GLU A 84 -2.00 -14.91 -7.42
CA GLU A 84 -1.53 -16.18 -7.95
C GLU A 84 -0.74 -17.01 -6.91
N GLY A 85 -1.30 -17.12 -5.71
CA GLY A 85 -0.66 -17.85 -4.61
C GLY A 85 0.43 -17.08 -3.86
N ARG A 86 0.65 -15.81 -4.17
CA ARG A 86 1.65 -14.99 -3.48
C ARG A 86 1.02 -14.16 -2.38
N VAL A 87 1.70 -14.07 -1.24
CA VAL A 87 1.31 -13.21 -0.13
C VAL A 87 2.54 -12.53 0.45
N CYS A 88 2.44 -11.22 0.66
CA CYS A 88 3.56 -10.44 1.19
C CYS A 88 3.70 -10.61 2.72
N PRO A 89 4.83 -10.19 3.32
CA PRO A 89 5.07 -10.31 4.77
C PRO A 89 3.97 -9.70 5.64
N LYS A 90 3.29 -8.64 5.19
CA LYS A 90 2.14 -8.06 5.92
C LYS A 90 0.99 -9.04 6.08
N GLY A 91 0.67 -9.79 5.01
CA GLY A 91 -0.38 -10.82 5.05
C GLY A 91 0.02 -12.01 5.92
N LEU A 92 1.27 -12.47 5.78
CA LEU A 92 1.79 -13.58 6.61
C LEU A 92 1.82 -13.24 8.09
N SER A 93 2.12 -12.00 8.46
CA SER A 93 2.12 -11.55 9.86
C SER A 93 0.73 -11.43 10.48
N GLY A 94 -0.34 -11.63 9.71
CA GLY A 94 -1.72 -11.54 10.19
C GLY A 94 -2.04 -12.43 11.38
N ILE A 95 -1.41 -13.61 11.47
CA ILE A 95 -1.56 -14.51 12.62
C ILE A 95 -1.05 -13.85 13.90
N GLN A 96 0.07 -13.15 13.84
CA GLN A 96 0.64 -12.46 15.00
C GLN A 96 -0.28 -11.34 15.50
N ALA A 97 -0.89 -10.61 14.57
CA ALA A 97 -1.89 -9.58 14.90
C ALA A 97 -3.17 -10.21 15.49
N LEU A 98 -3.62 -11.34 14.92
CA LEU A 98 -4.83 -12.04 15.38
C LEU A 98 -4.72 -12.55 16.83
N TYR A 99 -3.57 -13.11 17.17
CA TYR A 99 -3.32 -13.71 18.49
C TYR A 99 -2.43 -12.87 19.39
N HIS A 100 -2.27 -11.59 19.07
CA HIS A 100 -1.46 -10.70 19.89
C HIS A 100 -2.05 -10.59 21.32
N PRO A 101 -1.25 -10.72 22.38
CA PRO A 101 -1.75 -10.71 23.76
C PRO A 101 -2.47 -9.40 24.13
N ASN A 102 -2.03 -8.28 23.57
CA ASN A 102 -2.63 -6.97 23.80
C ASN A 102 -3.75 -6.62 22.80
N ARG A 103 -4.25 -7.59 22.02
CA ARG A 103 -5.39 -7.35 21.14
C ARG A 103 -6.64 -7.04 21.96
N ASN A 104 -7.33 -5.96 21.62
CA ASN A 104 -8.63 -5.63 22.22
C ASN A 104 -9.67 -6.70 21.84
N LYS A 105 -10.15 -7.42 22.83
CA LYS A 105 -11.13 -8.50 22.65
C LYS A 105 -12.55 -8.11 23.05
N TYR A 106 -12.68 -7.03 23.78
CA TYR A 106 -13.91 -6.57 24.40
C TYR A 106 -14.03 -5.06 24.29
N PRO A 107 -15.25 -4.50 24.36
CA PRO A 107 -15.42 -3.06 24.49
C PRO A 107 -14.77 -2.55 25.77
N MET A 108 -14.18 -1.38 25.65
CA MET A 108 -13.51 -0.71 26.77
C MET A 108 -14.10 0.69 26.93
N LYS A 109 -14.49 1.03 28.16
CA LYS A 109 -14.98 2.36 28.54
C LYS A 109 -13.89 3.10 29.29
N ARG A 110 -13.63 4.34 28.91
CA ARG A 110 -12.70 5.19 29.66
C ARG A 110 -13.32 5.63 30.97
N VAL A 111 -12.61 5.42 32.06
CA VAL A 111 -13.03 5.77 33.43
C VAL A 111 -12.19 6.88 34.05
N GLY A 112 -11.08 7.26 33.42
CA GLY A 112 -10.21 8.34 33.87
C GLY A 112 -10.27 9.56 32.94
N GLU A 113 -9.48 10.56 33.25
CA GLU A 113 -9.28 11.73 32.42
C GLU A 113 -8.68 11.36 31.06
N ARG A 114 -8.87 12.23 30.06
CA ARG A 114 -8.22 12.05 28.74
C ARG A 114 -6.71 12.07 28.90
N GLY A 115 -6.06 11.07 28.29
CA GLY A 115 -4.61 10.91 28.33
C GLY A 115 -4.09 9.99 29.44
N THR A 116 -4.90 9.60 30.41
CA THR A 116 -4.47 8.72 31.52
C THR A 116 -4.45 7.25 31.17
N ASN A 117 -4.96 6.84 30.01
CA ASN A 117 -5.11 5.42 29.58
C ASN A 117 -5.90 4.53 30.57
N SER A 118 -6.78 5.12 31.37
CA SER A 118 -7.61 4.40 32.33
C SER A 118 -8.89 3.92 31.68
N PHE A 119 -8.98 2.62 31.43
CA PHE A 119 -10.12 1.98 30.79
C PHE A 119 -10.57 0.75 31.59
N GLU A 120 -11.86 0.51 31.63
CA GLU A 120 -12.46 -0.71 32.15
C GLU A 120 -13.19 -1.49 31.07
N ARG A 121 -13.25 -2.80 31.21
CA ARG A 121 -14.01 -3.66 30.31
C ARG A 121 -15.50 -3.54 30.60
N ILE A 122 -16.30 -3.37 29.54
CA ILE A 122 -17.76 -3.38 29.60
C ILE A 122 -18.33 -4.49 28.68
N SER A 123 -19.62 -4.79 28.83
CA SER A 123 -20.30 -5.69 27.88
C SER A 123 -20.60 -5.01 26.56
N TRP A 124 -20.86 -5.80 25.53
CA TRP A 124 -21.33 -5.28 24.24
C TRP A 124 -22.69 -4.57 24.37
N ASP A 125 -23.61 -5.15 25.15
CA ASP A 125 -24.93 -4.58 25.37
C ASP A 125 -24.82 -3.19 26.03
N GLN A 126 -24.00 -3.08 27.07
CA GLN A 126 -23.74 -1.80 27.70
C GLN A 126 -23.12 -0.77 26.74
N ALA A 127 -22.12 -1.21 25.91
CA ALA A 127 -21.47 -0.32 24.95
C ALA A 127 -22.46 0.20 23.91
N ILE A 128 -23.29 -0.70 23.35
CA ILE A 128 -24.28 -0.35 22.35
C ILE A 128 -25.34 0.60 22.93
N GLU A 129 -25.84 0.29 24.12
CA GLU A 129 -26.86 1.12 24.78
C GLU A 129 -26.35 2.54 25.07
N GLU A 130 -25.16 2.68 25.69
CA GLU A 130 -24.57 3.99 26.00
C GLU A 130 -24.28 4.81 24.73
N ILE A 131 -23.79 4.17 23.66
CA ILE A 131 -23.54 4.84 22.38
C ILE A 131 -24.86 5.28 21.73
N ALA A 132 -25.86 4.40 21.71
CA ALA A 132 -27.16 4.71 21.12
C ALA A 132 -27.86 5.87 21.86
N GLN A 133 -27.84 5.86 23.19
CA GLN A 133 -28.39 6.94 24.01
C GLN A 133 -27.69 8.27 23.70
N LYS A 134 -26.35 8.27 23.64
CA LYS A 134 -25.59 9.48 23.35
C LYS A 134 -25.85 10.03 21.95
N LEU A 135 -25.85 9.17 20.94
CA LEU A 135 -26.19 9.57 19.56
C LEU A 135 -27.59 10.13 19.44
N THR A 136 -28.58 9.50 20.11
CA THR A 136 -29.96 9.96 20.13
C THR A 136 -30.10 11.34 20.78
N GLN A 137 -29.45 11.55 21.92
CA GLN A 137 -29.44 12.84 22.58
C GLN A 137 -28.84 13.95 21.72
N ASP A 138 -27.69 13.68 21.09
CA ASP A 138 -26.98 14.63 20.25
C ASP A 138 -27.77 14.92 18.95
N PHE A 139 -28.38 13.89 18.36
CA PHE A 139 -29.24 14.00 17.17
C PHE A 139 -30.45 14.93 17.44
N PHE A 140 -31.18 14.73 18.53
CA PHE A 140 -32.33 15.58 18.85
C PHE A 140 -31.95 17.00 19.29
N LYS A 141 -30.74 17.16 19.83
CA LYS A 141 -30.27 18.48 20.29
C LYS A 141 -29.63 19.30 19.19
N TYR A 142 -28.86 18.66 18.32
CA TYR A 142 -27.97 19.34 17.38
C TYR A 142 -28.21 18.99 15.91
N GLY A 143 -29.08 18.02 15.62
CA GLY A 143 -29.28 17.48 14.28
C GLY A 143 -28.26 16.41 13.88
N GLY A 144 -28.53 15.74 12.75
CA GLY A 144 -27.66 14.68 12.21
C GLY A 144 -26.25 15.16 11.88
N GLU A 145 -26.09 16.42 11.54
CA GLU A 145 -24.79 17.05 11.21
C GLU A 145 -23.78 17.06 12.37
N SER A 146 -24.26 16.85 13.61
CA SER A 146 -23.42 16.72 14.78
C SER A 146 -22.52 15.49 14.79
N LEU A 147 -22.89 14.48 13.99
CA LEU A 147 -22.08 13.28 13.81
C LEU A 147 -21.03 13.49 12.71
N VAL A 148 -19.77 13.32 13.05
CA VAL A 148 -18.65 13.28 12.10
C VAL A 148 -18.08 11.87 12.11
N THR A 149 -18.02 11.23 10.95
CA THR A 149 -17.40 9.92 10.82
C THR A 149 -16.04 10.05 10.13
N SER A 150 -15.00 9.59 10.81
CA SER A 150 -13.65 9.49 10.23
C SER A 150 -13.31 8.03 9.98
N THR A 151 -12.97 7.70 8.73
CA THR A 151 -12.64 6.34 8.33
C THR A 151 -11.18 6.27 7.87
N GLY A 152 -10.61 5.07 7.88
CA GLY A 152 -9.31 4.83 7.26
C GLY A 152 -9.41 4.73 5.74
N GLY A 153 -8.29 5.03 5.06
CA GLY A 153 -8.21 5.01 3.61
C GLY A 153 -8.21 3.62 2.98
N GLY A 154 -8.57 3.62 1.70
CA GLY A 154 -8.52 2.46 0.83
C GLY A 154 -9.87 1.77 0.65
N GLY A 155 -10.22 1.46 -0.59
CA GLY A 155 -11.49 0.89 -1.06
C GLY A 155 -11.90 -0.46 -0.46
N ASN A 156 -11.89 -0.55 0.84
CA ASN A 156 -12.28 -1.74 1.59
C ASN A 156 -13.77 -1.68 1.98
N PRO A 157 -14.44 -2.83 2.16
CA PRO A 157 -15.79 -2.89 2.73
C PRO A 157 -15.97 -2.15 4.05
N HIS A 158 -14.87 -1.91 4.77
CA HIS A 158 -14.88 -1.11 5.99
C HIS A 158 -15.28 0.35 5.77
N PHE A 159 -15.09 0.88 4.56
CA PHE A 159 -15.48 2.24 4.23
C PHE A 159 -17.00 2.36 4.07
N SER A 160 -17.63 1.39 3.43
CA SER A 160 -19.07 1.45 3.11
C SER A 160 -19.97 1.39 4.34
N SER A 161 -19.61 0.61 5.36
CA SER A 161 -20.44 0.48 6.57
C SER A 161 -20.50 1.78 7.41
N PRO A 162 -19.39 2.45 7.74
CA PRO A 162 -19.42 3.76 8.39
C PRO A 162 -20.13 4.82 7.56
N CYS A 163 -19.92 4.85 6.24
CA CYS A 163 -20.60 5.79 5.37
C CYS A 163 -22.12 5.59 5.39
N ARG A 164 -22.57 4.33 5.26
CA ARG A 164 -23.99 4.02 5.34
C ARG A 164 -24.59 4.40 6.69
N PHE A 165 -23.90 4.13 7.78
CA PHE A 165 -24.33 4.49 9.12
C PHE A 165 -24.50 6.01 9.27
N THR A 166 -23.52 6.78 8.83
CA THR A 166 -23.52 8.24 8.88
C THR A 166 -24.67 8.83 8.06
N GLN A 167 -24.86 8.32 6.83
CA GLN A 167 -25.94 8.75 5.96
C GLN A 167 -27.32 8.38 6.52
N ALA A 168 -27.46 7.21 7.14
CA ALA A 168 -28.72 6.78 7.75
C ALA A 168 -29.14 7.68 8.92
N LEU A 169 -28.19 8.34 9.58
CA LEU A 169 -28.42 9.35 10.62
C LEU A 169 -28.57 10.76 10.04
N GLY A 170 -28.58 10.93 8.71
CA GLY A 170 -28.75 12.24 8.07
C GLY A 170 -27.52 13.16 8.16
N SER A 171 -26.34 12.63 8.47
CA SER A 171 -25.12 13.43 8.50
C SER A 171 -24.40 13.43 7.14
N PRO A 172 -24.01 14.60 6.60
CA PRO A 172 -23.13 14.71 5.45
C PRO A 172 -21.65 14.58 5.81
N ASN A 173 -21.31 14.53 7.09
CA ASN A 173 -19.95 14.73 7.60
C ASN A 173 -19.17 13.41 7.64
N ILE A 174 -18.69 12.99 6.46
CA ILE A 174 -17.80 11.83 6.31
C ILE A 174 -16.42 12.36 5.94
N PHE A 175 -15.42 12.03 6.75
CA PHE A 175 -14.03 12.41 6.54
C PHE A 175 -13.15 11.19 6.40
N GLU A 176 -12.44 11.11 5.28
CA GLU A 176 -11.47 10.07 5.00
C GLU A 176 -10.11 10.75 4.73
N PRO A 177 -9.22 10.78 5.73
CA PRO A 177 -7.96 11.51 5.63
C PRO A 177 -7.02 10.94 4.55
N GLY A 178 -7.08 9.65 4.28
CA GLY A 178 -6.29 9.03 3.21
C GLY A 178 -6.70 9.50 1.82
N CYS A 179 -7.98 9.77 1.60
CA CYS A 179 -8.46 10.38 0.34
C CYS A 179 -7.87 11.77 0.15
N ALA A 180 -7.88 12.60 1.19
CA ALA A 180 -7.39 13.98 1.08
C ALA A 180 -5.87 14.06 0.87
N GLN A 181 -5.10 13.10 1.39
CA GLN A 181 -3.63 13.11 1.34
C GLN A 181 -3.05 12.25 0.21
N CYS A 182 -3.74 11.22 -0.23
CA CYS A 182 -3.20 10.20 -1.14
C CYS A 182 -4.05 10.06 -2.40
N PHE A 183 -5.31 9.64 -2.25
CA PHE A 183 -6.13 9.23 -3.38
C PHE A 183 -6.59 10.43 -4.23
N LEU A 184 -7.22 11.44 -3.63
CA LEU A 184 -7.75 12.59 -4.35
C LEU A 184 -6.68 13.46 -5.03
N PRO A 185 -5.56 13.83 -4.39
CA PRO A 185 -4.49 14.56 -5.07
C PRO A 185 -3.95 13.80 -6.28
N ARG A 186 -3.75 12.50 -6.15
CA ARG A 186 -3.31 11.66 -7.25
C ARG A 186 -4.34 11.63 -8.38
N MET A 187 -5.61 11.41 -8.05
CA MET A 187 -6.70 11.35 -9.04
C MET A 187 -6.87 12.69 -9.75
N ALA A 188 -6.84 13.80 -9.02
CA ALA A 188 -6.90 15.14 -9.59
C ALA A 188 -5.73 15.38 -10.55
N THR A 189 -4.52 15.04 -10.13
CA THR A 189 -3.33 15.20 -10.96
C THR A 189 -3.43 14.39 -12.25
N PHE A 190 -3.80 13.12 -12.17
CA PHE A 190 -3.97 12.27 -13.36
C PHE A 190 -5.08 12.79 -14.27
N SER A 191 -6.18 13.28 -13.71
CA SER A 191 -7.27 13.85 -14.51
C SER A 191 -6.87 15.13 -15.24
N LEU A 192 -6.07 15.97 -14.59
CA LEU A 192 -5.56 17.20 -15.18
C LEU A 192 -4.48 16.94 -16.23
N MET A 193 -3.56 16.03 -15.96
CA MET A 193 -2.42 15.77 -16.85
C MET A 193 -2.76 14.87 -18.03
N TYR A 194 -3.62 13.89 -17.85
CA TYR A 194 -3.89 12.85 -18.85
C TYR A 194 -5.34 12.86 -19.37
N GLY A 195 -6.13 13.83 -18.98
CA GLY A 195 -7.43 14.09 -19.59
C GLY A 195 -8.50 13.05 -19.32
N GLY A 196 -8.96 12.92 -18.09
CA GLY A 196 -10.18 12.21 -17.80
C GLY A 196 -10.09 11.03 -16.81
N SER A 197 -11.26 10.67 -16.31
CA SER A 197 -11.42 9.66 -15.25
C SER A 197 -10.97 8.25 -15.65
N LYS A 198 -10.93 7.93 -16.92
CA LYS A 198 -10.54 6.59 -17.38
C LYS A 198 -9.08 6.27 -17.13
N SER A 199 -8.17 7.23 -17.35
CA SER A 199 -6.73 7.00 -17.13
C SER A 199 -6.33 7.02 -15.64
N GLY A 200 -7.02 7.78 -14.80
CA GLY A 200 -6.70 7.88 -13.40
C GLY A 200 -7.27 6.77 -12.52
N THR A 201 -8.49 6.30 -12.83
CA THR A 201 -9.16 5.20 -12.11
C THR A 201 -8.72 3.83 -12.59
N THR A 202 -8.43 3.69 -13.87
CA THR A 202 -7.98 2.44 -14.47
C THR A 202 -6.69 1.93 -13.85
N SER A 203 -5.84 2.81 -13.36
CA SER A 203 -4.62 2.38 -12.70
C SER A 203 -4.85 1.58 -11.41
N MET A 204 -6.05 1.60 -10.83
CA MET A 204 -6.35 0.87 -9.59
C MET A 204 -7.51 -0.11 -9.68
N ALA A 205 -8.50 0.15 -10.52
CA ALA A 205 -9.73 -0.63 -10.55
C ALA A 205 -9.85 -1.58 -11.73
N ASP A 206 -9.27 -1.25 -12.86
CA ASP A 206 -9.49 -1.98 -14.12
C ASP A 206 -8.35 -2.92 -14.52
N SER A 207 -7.27 -2.97 -13.76
CA SER A 207 -6.22 -3.88 -14.10
C SER A 207 -6.48 -5.28 -13.58
N LYS A 208 -6.40 -6.23 -14.47
CA LYS A 208 -6.45 -7.68 -14.19
C LYS A 208 -5.52 -8.12 -13.04
N TYR A 209 -4.57 -7.29 -12.65
CA TYR A 209 -3.53 -7.59 -11.67
C TYR A 209 -3.39 -6.53 -10.56
N GLY A 210 -4.48 -5.85 -10.19
CA GLY A 210 -4.50 -5.01 -8.99
C GLY A 210 -3.79 -3.67 -9.11
N GLY A 211 -4.07 -2.92 -10.17
CA GLY A 211 -3.87 -1.50 -10.10
C GLY A 211 -2.71 -0.88 -10.85
N CYS A 212 -1.92 -1.57 -11.63
CA CYS A 212 -0.93 -0.94 -12.51
C CYS A 212 -0.43 -1.86 -13.62
N SER A 213 -0.92 -3.07 -13.71
CA SER A 213 -0.37 -4.04 -14.68
C SER A 213 -0.67 -3.68 -16.11
N SER A 214 -1.82 -3.03 -16.38
CA SER A 214 -2.13 -2.52 -17.71
C SER A 214 -1.21 -1.36 -18.14
N LEU A 215 -0.55 -0.70 -17.19
CA LEU A 215 0.48 0.31 -17.49
C LEU A 215 1.83 -0.35 -17.80
N TYR A 216 2.12 -1.51 -17.19
CA TYR A 216 3.38 -2.23 -17.44
C TYR A 216 3.35 -3.06 -18.72
N PHE A 217 2.13 -3.42 -19.19
CA PHE A 217 1.95 -4.32 -20.34
C PHE A 217 0.82 -3.85 -21.27
N PRO A 218 0.86 -2.64 -21.84
CA PRO A 218 0.03 -2.37 -22.98
C PRO A 218 0.48 -3.33 -24.09
N GLU A 219 -0.45 -4.12 -24.62
CA GLU A 219 -0.18 -5.11 -25.66
C GLU A 219 0.49 -4.47 -26.89
N ASP A 220 0.12 -3.21 -27.16
CA ASP A 220 0.57 -2.47 -28.35
C ASP A 220 1.87 -1.67 -28.15
N ASN A 221 2.26 -1.39 -26.90
CA ASN A 221 3.45 -0.57 -26.61
C ASN A 221 4.01 -0.86 -25.22
N PRO A 222 4.78 -1.93 -25.04
CA PRO A 222 5.30 -2.32 -23.73
C PRO A 222 6.27 -1.26 -23.19
N ILE A 223 6.17 -0.98 -21.91
CA ILE A 223 7.10 -0.10 -21.20
C ILE A 223 8.51 -0.70 -21.29
N GLN A 224 9.46 0.11 -21.74
CA GLN A 224 10.86 -0.29 -21.86
C GLN A 224 11.67 -0.02 -20.60
N THR A 225 11.31 1.02 -19.85
CA THR A 225 12.03 1.40 -18.63
C THR A 225 11.05 1.78 -17.51
N LEU A 226 11.25 1.18 -16.35
CA LEU A 226 10.55 1.51 -15.12
C LEU A 226 11.52 2.17 -14.14
N VAL A 227 11.18 3.38 -13.70
CA VAL A 227 11.91 4.06 -12.62
C VAL A 227 11.10 3.96 -11.34
N MET A 228 11.63 3.24 -10.35
CA MET A 228 11.04 3.13 -9.02
C MET A 228 11.73 4.10 -8.08
N TRP A 229 10.98 5.04 -7.52
CA TRP A 229 11.53 6.12 -6.72
C TRP A 229 10.96 6.09 -5.29
N GLY A 230 11.81 5.79 -4.30
CA GLY A 230 11.44 5.74 -2.89
C GLY A 230 10.35 4.73 -2.57
N THR A 231 10.25 3.66 -3.34
CA THR A 231 9.24 2.62 -3.17
C THR A 231 9.83 1.22 -3.37
N CYS A 232 9.20 0.24 -2.76
CA CYS A 232 9.51 -1.17 -2.99
C CYS A 232 8.20 -1.94 -3.14
N THR A 233 7.83 -2.25 -4.37
CA THR A 233 6.54 -2.85 -4.71
C THR A 233 6.44 -4.31 -4.29
N SER A 234 7.58 -4.98 -4.12
CA SER A 234 7.63 -6.40 -3.76
C SER A 234 7.08 -6.69 -2.36
N TYR A 235 7.10 -5.73 -1.41
CA TYR A 235 6.64 -6.03 -0.06
C TYR A 235 5.88 -4.94 0.70
N HIS A 236 5.90 -3.67 0.29
CA HIS A 236 5.29 -2.63 1.12
C HIS A 236 4.19 -1.81 0.44
N ALA A 237 4.18 -1.73 -0.86
CA ALA A 237 3.17 -0.95 -1.57
C ALA A 237 1.78 -1.57 -1.43
N PRO A 238 0.71 -0.77 -1.49
CA PRO A 238 -0.61 -1.29 -1.77
C PRO A 238 -0.56 -2.15 -3.03
N SER A 239 -1.15 -3.33 -3.02
CA SER A 239 -1.09 -4.30 -4.14
C SER A 239 0.28 -4.97 -4.34
N GLY A 240 1.10 -5.06 -3.29
CA GLY A 240 2.48 -5.55 -3.38
C GLY A 240 2.65 -6.87 -4.14
N SER A 241 1.82 -7.88 -3.89
CA SER A 241 1.94 -9.16 -4.58
C SER A 241 1.59 -9.07 -6.07
N GLY A 242 0.49 -8.41 -6.45
CA GLY A 242 0.10 -8.25 -7.85
C GLY A 242 1.10 -7.40 -8.64
N ARG A 243 1.63 -6.33 -8.05
CA ARG A 243 2.67 -5.50 -8.68
C ARG A 243 3.97 -6.25 -8.90
N ALA A 244 4.43 -6.97 -7.88
CA ALA A 244 5.65 -7.77 -8.01
C ALA A 244 5.57 -8.79 -9.15
N ILE A 245 4.40 -9.40 -9.36
CA ILE A 245 4.17 -10.31 -10.50
C ILE A 245 4.25 -9.55 -11.83
N ALA A 246 3.59 -8.40 -11.91
CA ALA A 246 3.58 -7.57 -13.12
C ALA A 246 5.01 -7.12 -13.48
N GLU A 247 5.80 -6.70 -12.50
CA GLU A 247 7.20 -6.31 -12.70
C GLU A 247 8.08 -7.48 -13.16
N LEU A 248 7.93 -8.65 -12.54
CA LEU A 248 8.67 -9.85 -12.96
C LEU A 248 8.37 -10.21 -14.41
N ARG A 249 7.10 -10.21 -14.81
CA ARG A 249 6.69 -10.49 -16.20
C ARG A 249 7.20 -9.44 -17.17
N ALA A 250 7.19 -8.14 -16.77
CA ALA A 250 7.76 -7.09 -17.60
C ALA A 250 9.25 -7.25 -17.81
N ARG A 251 9.98 -7.67 -16.77
CA ARG A 251 11.42 -7.98 -16.89
C ARG A 251 11.70 -9.16 -17.79
N GLU A 252 10.89 -10.21 -17.74
CA GLU A 252 10.96 -11.35 -18.67
C GLU A 252 10.76 -10.92 -20.14
N GLN A 253 10.07 -9.79 -20.34
CA GLN A 253 9.85 -9.18 -21.68
C GLN A 253 10.86 -8.07 -22.01
N GLY A 254 11.91 -7.89 -21.22
CA GLY A 254 12.99 -6.95 -21.50
C GLY A 254 12.85 -5.57 -20.85
N LEU A 255 11.99 -5.41 -19.85
CA LEU A 255 11.89 -4.16 -19.07
C LEU A 255 13.21 -3.87 -18.34
N ASN A 256 13.77 -2.67 -18.56
CA ASN A 256 14.86 -2.14 -17.75
C ASN A 256 14.31 -1.54 -16.47
N MET A 257 14.91 -1.83 -15.34
CA MET A 257 14.48 -1.33 -14.04
C MET A 257 15.55 -0.46 -13.38
N VAL A 258 15.18 0.78 -13.07
CA VAL A 258 16.01 1.73 -12.32
C VAL A 258 15.35 1.95 -10.96
N VAL A 259 16.10 1.73 -9.88
CA VAL A 259 15.61 1.95 -8.51
C VAL A 259 16.39 3.09 -7.86
N VAL A 260 15.67 4.13 -7.46
CA VAL A 260 16.18 5.27 -6.70
C VAL A 260 15.69 5.10 -5.26
N ASP A 261 16.52 4.57 -4.40
CA ASP A 261 16.18 4.33 -2.98
C ASP A 261 17.48 4.35 -2.14
N PRO A 262 17.50 5.02 -0.98
CA PRO A 262 18.65 5.01 -0.08
C PRO A 262 18.96 3.61 0.48
N ARG A 263 17.98 2.70 0.48
CA ARG A 263 18.10 1.33 0.96
C ARG A 263 18.29 0.37 -0.19
N PHE A 264 19.12 -0.63 0.01
CA PHE A 264 19.23 -1.75 -0.91
C PHE A 264 18.05 -2.70 -0.70
N THR A 265 16.92 -2.36 -1.33
CA THR A 265 15.65 -3.12 -1.25
C THR A 265 15.70 -4.39 -2.11
N PRO A 266 14.78 -5.34 -1.95
CA PRO A 266 14.64 -6.47 -2.89
C PRO A 266 14.48 -6.03 -4.34
N ASP A 267 13.76 -4.93 -4.60
CA ASP A 267 13.61 -4.39 -5.94
C ASP A 267 14.93 -3.79 -6.45
N ALA A 268 15.69 -3.12 -5.57
CA ALA A 268 17.04 -2.63 -5.89
C ALA A 268 18.03 -3.78 -6.21
N ALA A 269 17.88 -4.92 -5.52
CA ALA A 269 18.70 -6.09 -5.79
C ALA A 269 18.42 -6.73 -7.16
N MET A 270 17.25 -6.49 -7.73
CA MET A 270 16.86 -6.98 -9.06
C MET A 270 16.98 -5.90 -10.15
N ALA A 271 17.25 -4.66 -9.79
CA ALA A 271 17.33 -3.54 -10.73
C ALA A 271 18.56 -3.65 -11.64
N ASP A 272 18.43 -3.15 -12.86
CA ASP A 272 19.55 -2.96 -13.77
C ASP A 272 20.44 -1.81 -13.32
N VAL A 273 19.84 -0.79 -12.68
CA VAL A 273 20.55 0.33 -12.07
C VAL A 273 19.94 0.66 -10.71
N TRP A 274 20.76 0.67 -9.67
CA TRP A 274 20.39 1.17 -8.36
C TRP A 274 21.13 2.47 -8.06
N LEU A 275 20.38 3.51 -7.71
CA LEU A 275 20.87 4.83 -7.32
C LEU A 275 20.64 5.02 -5.81
N PRO A 276 21.67 4.82 -4.96
CA PRO A 276 21.56 4.99 -3.51
C PRO A 276 21.52 6.48 -3.16
N ILE A 277 20.39 7.12 -3.39
CA ILE A 277 20.22 8.55 -3.17
C ILE A 277 20.34 8.91 -1.69
N ARG A 278 21.00 10.02 -1.39
CA ARG A 278 20.97 10.58 -0.04
C ARG A 278 19.58 11.14 0.25
N PRO A 279 18.93 10.77 1.37
CA PRO A 279 17.62 11.32 1.72
C PRO A 279 17.60 12.85 1.69
N GLY A 280 16.57 13.44 1.10
CA GLY A 280 16.41 14.88 0.95
C GLY A 280 17.10 15.48 -0.26
N THR A 281 17.73 14.69 -1.14
CA THR A 281 18.38 15.18 -2.38
C THR A 281 17.63 14.79 -3.66
N ASP A 282 16.38 14.35 -3.53
CA ASP A 282 15.54 13.91 -4.65
C ASP A 282 15.41 15.00 -5.72
N VAL A 283 15.13 16.23 -5.30
CA VAL A 283 14.98 17.38 -6.22
C VAL A 283 16.27 17.63 -7.00
N ALA A 284 17.43 17.50 -6.38
CA ALA A 284 18.71 17.70 -7.08
C ALA A 284 18.89 16.66 -8.21
N LEU A 285 18.56 15.40 -7.95
CA LEU A 285 18.63 14.35 -8.98
C LEU A 285 17.60 14.59 -10.09
N MET A 286 16.36 14.93 -9.75
CA MET A 286 15.30 15.23 -10.72
C MET A 286 15.70 16.41 -11.62
N MET A 287 16.20 17.50 -11.04
CA MET A 287 16.65 18.67 -11.80
C MET A 287 17.83 18.35 -12.70
N THR A 288 18.72 17.46 -12.26
CA THR A 288 19.84 16.98 -13.09
C THR A 288 19.35 16.23 -14.31
N TRP A 289 18.36 15.34 -14.15
CA TRP A 289 17.77 14.61 -15.26
C TRP A 289 17.03 15.55 -16.22
N ILE A 290 16.22 16.46 -15.69
CA ILE A 290 15.50 17.47 -16.50
C ILE A 290 16.50 18.31 -17.31
N ARG A 291 17.55 18.80 -16.68
CA ARG A 291 18.59 19.57 -17.35
C ARG A 291 19.22 18.75 -18.49
N TYR A 292 19.62 17.52 -18.22
CA TYR A 292 20.22 16.64 -19.21
C TYR A 292 19.31 16.38 -20.41
N ILE A 293 18.02 16.12 -20.15
CA ILE A 293 17.01 15.91 -21.18
C ILE A 293 16.86 17.15 -22.07
N ILE A 294 16.80 18.33 -21.46
CA ILE A 294 16.63 19.60 -22.21
C ILE A 294 17.89 19.93 -23.02
N GLU A 295 19.09 19.89 -22.40
CA GLU A 295 20.35 20.22 -23.06
C GLU A 295 20.66 19.30 -24.24
N ASN A 296 20.27 18.03 -24.16
CA ASN A 296 20.48 17.05 -25.23
C ASN A 296 19.27 16.83 -26.14
N LYS A 297 18.20 17.63 -25.97
CA LYS A 297 16.95 17.54 -26.77
C LYS A 297 16.36 16.14 -26.81
N LEU A 298 16.35 15.45 -25.66
CA LEU A 298 15.82 14.08 -25.51
C LEU A 298 14.33 14.03 -25.20
N TYR A 299 13.62 15.13 -25.38
CA TYR A 299 12.17 15.22 -25.18
C TYR A 299 11.42 15.16 -26.51
N ASP A 300 10.18 14.72 -26.49
CA ASP A 300 9.28 14.77 -27.63
C ASP A 300 8.82 16.22 -27.85
N GLU A 301 9.39 16.88 -28.85
CA GLU A 301 9.15 18.30 -29.14
C GLU A 301 7.70 18.54 -29.55
N ASP A 302 7.12 17.69 -30.38
CA ASP A 302 5.74 17.80 -30.82
C ASP A 302 4.75 17.63 -29.69
N PHE A 303 4.98 16.65 -28.83
CA PHE A 303 4.18 16.47 -27.62
C PHE A 303 4.28 17.67 -26.68
N CYS A 304 5.49 18.14 -26.43
CA CYS A 304 5.72 19.29 -25.55
C CYS A 304 5.03 20.56 -26.07
N LYS A 305 5.08 20.83 -27.36
CA LYS A 305 4.42 21.98 -27.95
C LYS A 305 2.90 21.91 -27.91
N ARG A 306 2.34 20.73 -28.07
CA ARG A 306 0.87 20.56 -28.17
C ARG A 306 0.15 20.35 -26.86
N TRP A 307 0.81 19.66 -25.90
CA TRP A 307 0.14 19.11 -24.74
C TRP A 307 0.71 19.58 -23.40
N THR A 308 1.74 20.42 -23.39
CA THR A 308 2.34 20.94 -22.18
C THR A 308 2.50 22.46 -22.23
N ASN A 309 2.80 23.06 -21.09
CA ASN A 309 3.16 24.48 -20.99
C ASN A 309 4.68 24.74 -21.13
N LEU A 310 5.46 23.73 -21.49
CA LEU A 310 6.92 23.85 -21.59
C LEU A 310 7.38 24.95 -22.56
N PRO A 311 6.73 25.15 -23.73
CA PRO A 311 7.16 26.17 -24.67
C PRO A 311 6.83 27.61 -24.25
N TYR A 312 5.95 27.79 -23.27
CA TYR A 312 5.46 29.13 -22.94
C TYR A 312 6.54 29.97 -22.27
N LEU A 313 6.60 31.23 -22.68
CA LEU A 313 7.50 32.22 -22.11
C LEU A 313 7.02 32.65 -20.72
N ILE A 314 7.97 32.80 -19.80
CA ILE A 314 7.71 33.25 -18.44
C ILE A 314 8.42 34.60 -18.24
N ASP A 315 7.69 35.60 -17.81
CA ASP A 315 8.25 36.83 -17.32
C ASP A 315 9.13 36.59 -16.09
N THR A 316 10.39 36.99 -16.16
CA THR A 316 11.38 36.72 -15.11
C THR A 316 11.14 37.49 -13.81
N ASP A 317 10.42 38.60 -13.87
CA ASP A 317 10.16 39.47 -12.72
C ASP A 317 8.87 39.05 -12.01
N THR A 318 7.79 38.88 -12.78
CA THR A 318 6.47 38.51 -12.23
C THR A 318 6.30 37.03 -12.04
N LYS A 319 7.13 36.19 -12.65
CA LYS A 319 7.02 34.71 -12.65
C LYS A 319 5.71 34.18 -13.26
N LYS A 320 5.08 34.98 -14.11
CA LYS A 320 3.84 34.60 -14.80
C LYS A 320 4.13 34.26 -16.28
N MET A 321 3.32 33.39 -16.85
CA MET A 321 3.35 33.11 -18.29
C MET A 321 2.90 34.36 -19.03
N LEU A 322 3.64 34.72 -20.05
CA LEU A 322 3.34 35.88 -20.90
C LEU A 322 2.12 35.64 -21.80
N ARG A 323 1.25 36.63 -21.89
CA ARG A 323 0.14 36.63 -22.82
C ARG A 323 0.62 37.10 -24.19
N ALA A 324 -0.05 36.65 -25.26
CA ALA A 324 0.31 37.02 -26.60
C ALA A 324 0.24 38.54 -26.83
N TYR A 325 -0.76 39.21 -26.26
CA TYR A 325 -0.90 40.68 -26.37
C TYR A 325 0.20 41.46 -25.64
N GLU A 326 0.75 40.90 -24.54
CA GLU A 326 1.84 41.55 -23.79
C GLU A 326 3.14 41.66 -24.58
N VAL A 327 3.30 40.84 -25.61
CA VAL A 327 4.47 40.82 -26.51
C VAL A 327 4.12 41.25 -27.95
N GLY A 328 2.93 41.81 -28.15
CA GLY A 328 2.52 42.33 -29.43
C GLY A 328 2.10 41.31 -30.48
N LEU A 329 1.76 40.10 -30.06
CA LEU A 329 1.31 39.00 -30.93
C LEU A 329 -0.22 38.82 -30.94
N GLY A 330 -0.97 39.76 -30.35
CA GLY A 330 -2.43 39.74 -30.30
C GLY A 330 -2.98 41.04 -29.72
N GLU A 331 -4.31 41.18 -29.71
CA GLU A 331 -5.01 42.35 -29.18
C GLU A 331 -5.49 42.08 -27.76
N ALA A 332 -5.34 43.05 -26.87
CA ALA A 332 -5.67 42.88 -25.43
C ALA A 332 -7.18 42.77 -25.17
N ASP A 333 -8.01 43.22 -26.10
CA ASP A 333 -9.48 43.20 -26.04
C ASP A 333 -10.10 42.00 -26.80
N ALA A 334 -9.28 41.13 -27.36
CA ALA A 334 -9.77 39.91 -27.99
C ALA A 334 -10.46 38.99 -26.95
N GLU A 335 -11.53 38.31 -27.34
CA GLU A 335 -12.33 37.45 -26.46
C GLU A 335 -11.50 36.36 -25.71
N ASP A 336 -10.41 35.94 -26.31
CA ASP A 336 -9.50 34.91 -25.79
C ASP A 336 -8.14 35.46 -25.31
N ALA A 337 -7.98 36.80 -25.26
CA ALA A 337 -6.70 37.42 -24.90
C ALA A 337 -6.08 36.88 -23.61
N GLU A 338 -6.90 36.69 -22.57
CA GLU A 338 -6.48 36.13 -21.28
C GLU A 338 -6.13 34.64 -21.29
N LYS A 339 -6.46 33.95 -22.38
CA LYS A 339 -6.20 32.51 -22.55
C LYS A 339 -5.08 32.20 -23.55
N THR A 340 -4.65 33.21 -24.33
CA THR A 340 -3.65 33.03 -25.35
C THR A 340 -2.27 33.38 -24.84
N PHE A 341 -1.42 32.38 -24.68
CA PHE A 341 -0.03 32.50 -24.21
C PHE A 341 0.98 32.39 -25.32
N VAL A 342 2.20 32.86 -25.06
CA VAL A 342 3.36 32.81 -25.99
C VAL A 342 4.31 31.71 -25.57
#